data_014962f2f50ef036933dcd6314db9b4a
#
_entry.id   014962f2f50ef036933dcd6314db9b4a
#
_cell.length_a   1.000
_cell.length_b   1.000
_cell.length_c   1.000
_cell.angle_alpha   90.00
_cell.angle_beta   90.00
_cell.angle_gamma   90.00
#
_symmetry.space_group_name_H-M   'P 1'
#
loop_
_entity.id
_entity.type
_entity.pdbx_description
1 polymer ?
#
loop_
_entity_poly.entity_id
_entity_poly.type
_entity_poly.pdbx_seq_one_letter_code
_entity_poly.pdbx_strand_id
1 'polypeptide(L)'
;MSISNIFETSKRSLLNHQSAINTTAKNIANVYTDGYTRRTFDLSNLSLGFGNMSEDSISRVKNRFLDNQIWYENQALGKESMSEMLMKQVETVFGEPDD
;
A
#
# COMPACT_ATOMS: atom_id res chain seq x y z
N MET A 1 5.36 -41.21 10.17
CA MET A 1 6.01 -39.91 9.93
C MET A 1 7.47 -39.99 10.28
N SER A 2 8.34 -39.62 9.35
CA SER A 2 9.75 -39.54 9.66
C SER A 2 10.05 -38.26 10.46
N ILE A 3 11.05 -38.28 11.29
CA ILE A 3 11.54 -37.13 12.08
C ILE A 3 11.89 -35.95 11.17
N SER A 4 12.40 -36.24 9.97
CA SER A 4 12.72 -35.21 8.97
C SER A 4 11.49 -34.45 8.49
N ASN A 5 10.35 -35.11 8.32
CA ASN A 5 9.11 -34.44 7.94
C ASN A 5 8.56 -33.53 9.04
N ILE A 6 8.68 -33.98 10.29
CA ILE A 6 8.29 -33.16 11.46
C ILE A 6 9.18 -31.93 11.54
N PHE A 7 10.48 -32.11 11.34
CA PHE A 7 11.45 -31.02 11.37
C PHE A 7 11.19 -30.00 10.26
N GLU A 8 10.95 -30.46 9.06
CA GLU A 8 10.62 -29.59 7.90
C GLU A 8 9.32 -28.81 8.13
N THR A 9 8.29 -29.48 8.63
CA THR A 9 7.02 -28.85 8.97
C THR A 9 7.18 -27.80 10.04
N SER A 10 7.96 -28.09 11.07
CA SER A 10 8.23 -27.14 12.16
C SER A 10 9.02 -25.92 11.65
N LYS A 11 10.01 -26.13 10.81
CA LYS A 11 10.79 -25.06 10.18
C LYS A 11 9.90 -24.15 9.34
N ARG A 12 9.04 -24.72 8.50
CA ARG A 12 8.08 -23.95 7.68
C ARG A 12 7.13 -23.14 8.55
N SER A 13 6.62 -23.74 9.61
CA SER A 13 5.74 -23.05 10.55
C SER A 13 6.42 -21.84 11.18
N LEU A 14 7.66 -21.99 11.62
CA LEU A 14 8.44 -20.88 12.16
C LEU A 14 8.66 -19.76 11.15
N LEU A 15 9.01 -20.09 9.92
CA LEU A 15 9.21 -19.12 8.85
C LEU A 15 7.90 -18.37 8.52
N ASN A 16 6.78 -19.09 8.52
CA ASN A 16 5.46 -18.49 8.28
C ASN A 16 5.07 -17.52 9.40
N HIS A 17 5.28 -17.92 10.65
CA HIS A 17 5.04 -17.04 11.79
C HIS A 17 5.97 -15.82 11.77
N GLN A 18 7.21 -15.99 11.39
CA GLN A 18 8.16 -14.89 11.24
C GLN A 18 7.68 -13.89 10.16
N SER A 19 7.18 -14.37 9.04
CA SER A 19 6.62 -13.52 7.99
C SER A 19 5.37 -12.77 8.45
N ALA A 20 4.50 -13.43 9.19
CA ALA A 20 3.32 -12.79 9.78
C ALA A 20 3.70 -11.68 10.77
N ILE A 21 4.69 -11.94 11.61
CA ILE A 21 5.22 -10.95 12.56
C ILE A 21 5.84 -9.77 11.82
N ASN A 22 6.64 -10.03 10.79
CA ASN A 22 7.24 -8.99 9.97
C ASN A 22 6.20 -8.12 9.27
N THR A 23 5.14 -8.73 8.75
CA THR A 23 4.02 -8.00 8.13
C THR A 23 3.32 -7.10 9.14
N THR A 24 3.04 -7.62 10.33
CA THR A 24 2.44 -6.86 11.43
C THR A 24 3.36 -5.71 11.88
N ALA A 25 4.64 -5.98 12.03
CA ALA A 25 5.62 -4.97 12.41
C ALA A 25 5.70 -3.83 11.37
N LYS A 26 5.67 -4.14 10.08
CA LYS A 26 5.62 -3.14 9.02
C LYS A 26 4.34 -2.32 9.06
N ASN A 27 3.20 -2.95 9.33
CA ASN A 27 1.93 -2.24 9.49
C ASN A 27 1.97 -1.27 10.66
N ILE A 28 2.53 -1.68 11.80
CA ILE A 28 2.67 -0.83 12.98
C ILE A 28 3.65 0.31 12.71
N ALA A 29 4.81 0.01 12.13
CA ALA A 29 5.83 1.01 11.83
C ALA A 29 5.34 2.09 10.87
N ASN A 30 4.42 1.77 9.97
CA ASN A 30 3.92 2.67 8.95
C ASN A 30 2.48 3.16 9.21
N VAL A 31 1.97 3.01 10.43
CA VAL A 31 0.58 3.40 10.76
C VAL A 31 0.30 4.87 10.47
N TYR A 32 1.30 5.74 10.60
CA TYR A 32 1.20 7.17 10.32
C TYR A 32 1.85 7.59 9.00
N THR A 33 2.26 6.63 8.18
CA THR A 33 2.88 6.92 6.88
C THR A 33 1.79 7.19 5.85
N ASP A 34 1.81 8.37 5.24
CA ASP A 34 0.86 8.72 4.19
C ASP A 34 0.99 7.80 2.98
N GLY A 35 -0.14 7.35 2.47
CA GLY A 35 -0.19 6.45 1.32
C GLY A 35 0.13 4.99 1.63
N TYR A 36 0.42 4.65 2.87
CA TYR A 36 0.65 3.26 3.26
C TYR A 36 -0.66 2.49 3.35
N THR A 37 -0.72 1.35 2.68
CA THR A 37 -1.86 0.44 2.73
C THR A 37 -1.51 -0.77 3.58
N ARG A 38 -2.34 -1.06 4.58
CA ARG A 38 -2.18 -2.22 5.46
C ARG A 38 -2.05 -3.50 4.65
N ARG A 39 -1.08 -4.34 5.02
CA ARG A 39 -0.88 -5.67 4.45
C ARG A 39 -1.42 -6.73 5.40
N THR A 40 -2.06 -7.74 4.85
CA THR A 40 -2.49 -8.92 5.58
C THR A 40 -1.72 -10.14 5.10
N PHE A 41 -1.37 -11.00 6.03
CA PHE A 41 -0.72 -12.28 5.74
C PHE A 41 -1.76 -13.40 5.86
N ASP A 42 -1.97 -14.13 4.77
CA ASP A 42 -2.95 -15.20 4.73
C ASP A 42 -2.24 -16.56 4.85
N LEU A 43 -2.49 -17.22 5.98
CA LEU A 43 -1.96 -18.57 6.27
C LEU A 43 -2.73 -19.67 5.55
N SER A 44 -3.93 -19.40 5.07
CA SER A 44 -4.79 -20.43 4.45
C SER A 44 -4.21 -20.99 3.16
N ASN A 45 -3.52 -20.16 2.39
CA ASN A 45 -2.86 -20.56 1.14
C ASN A 45 -1.62 -21.44 1.35
N LEU A 46 -1.12 -21.51 2.58
CA LEU A 46 0.07 -22.28 2.93
C LEU A 46 -0.24 -23.74 3.25
N SER A 47 -1.50 -24.09 3.51
CA SER A 47 -1.91 -25.44 3.91
C SER A 47 -2.01 -26.43 2.75
N LEU A 48 -2.02 -25.95 1.52
CA LEU A 48 -2.23 -26.79 0.32
C LEU A 48 -0.95 -27.30 -0.34
N GLY A 49 0.15 -27.34 0.37
CA GLY A 49 1.29 -28.16 0.00
C GLY A 49 2.24 -27.59 -1.06
N PHE A 50 3.50 -27.88 -0.89
CA PHE A 50 4.57 -27.78 -1.88
C PHE A 50 4.93 -26.39 -2.41
N GLY A 51 4.59 -25.34 -1.76
CA GLY A 51 4.88 -24.02 -2.27
C GLY A 51 5.89 -23.25 -1.42
N ASN A 52 6.86 -22.71 -2.07
CA ASN A 52 7.60 -21.55 -1.59
C ASN A 52 6.59 -20.52 -1.09
N MET A 53 6.98 -19.77 -0.05
CA MET A 53 6.24 -18.57 0.35
C MET A 53 6.05 -17.71 -0.89
N SER A 54 4.90 -17.83 -1.53
CA SER A 54 4.59 -16.98 -2.66
C SER A 54 4.26 -15.59 -2.12
N GLU A 55 4.65 -14.59 -2.84
CA GLU A 55 4.24 -13.20 -2.59
C GLU A 55 2.72 -13.06 -2.50
N ASP A 56 2.00 -14.03 -3.02
CA ASP A 56 0.53 -14.13 -2.98
C ASP A 56 -0.06 -14.31 -1.57
N SER A 57 0.77 -14.73 -0.59
CA SER A 57 0.34 -14.82 0.82
C SER A 57 0.18 -13.46 1.49
N ILE A 58 0.75 -12.42 0.91
CA ILE A 58 0.68 -11.05 1.43
C ILE A 58 -0.22 -10.24 0.51
N SER A 59 -1.40 -9.90 0.98
CA SER A 59 -2.31 -9.04 0.27
C SER A 59 -2.44 -7.67 0.92
N ARG A 60 -2.71 -6.65 0.11
CA ARG A 60 -3.00 -5.30 0.59
C ARG A 60 -4.49 -5.12 0.76
N VAL A 61 -4.89 -4.55 1.87
CA VAL A 61 -6.27 -4.12 2.07
C VAL A 61 -6.49 -2.85 1.26
N LYS A 62 -7.14 -2.99 0.11
CA LYS A 62 -7.47 -1.86 -0.75
C LYS A 62 -8.98 -1.68 -0.80
N ASN A 63 -9.41 -0.45 -0.63
CA ASN A 63 -10.76 -0.05 -0.95
C ASN A 63 -10.75 0.68 -2.30
N ARG A 64 -11.10 -0.04 -3.36
CA ARG A 64 -11.10 0.50 -4.73
C ARG A 64 -11.99 1.72 -4.90
N PHE A 65 -13.08 1.78 -4.17
CA PHE A 65 -13.98 2.93 -4.22
C PHE A 65 -13.29 4.19 -3.70
N LEU A 66 -12.66 4.09 -2.53
CA LEU A 66 -11.91 5.22 -1.96
C LEU A 66 -10.70 5.60 -2.81
N ASP A 67 -9.98 4.62 -3.35
CA ASP A 67 -8.84 4.88 -4.25
C ASP A 67 -9.29 5.65 -5.49
N ASN A 68 -10.40 5.26 -6.12
CA ASN A 68 -10.96 5.96 -7.26
C ASN A 68 -11.41 7.38 -6.88
N GLN A 69 -12.02 7.55 -5.73
CA GLN A 69 -12.46 8.86 -5.26
C GLN A 69 -11.29 9.79 -5.00
N ILE A 70 -10.23 9.29 -4.37
CA ILE A 70 -8.99 10.04 -4.16
C ILE A 70 -8.39 10.45 -5.51
N TRP A 71 -8.41 9.55 -6.49
CA TRP A 71 -7.89 9.84 -7.82
C TRP A 71 -8.69 10.95 -8.52
N TYR A 72 -10.01 10.93 -8.45
CA TYR A 72 -10.88 11.99 -8.98
C TYR A 72 -10.64 13.32 -8.29
N GLU A 73 -10.54 13.32 -6.96
CA GLU A 73 -10.29 14.54 -6.20
C GLU A 73 -8.89 15.13 -6.52
N ASN A 74 -7.89 14.28 -6.69
CA ASN A 74 -6.56 14.72 -7.11
C ASN A 74 -6.56 15.32 -8.53
N GLN A 75 -7.37 14.80 -9.45
CA GLN A 75 -7.55 15.40 -10.78
C GLN A 75 -8.21 16.76 -10.68
N ALA A 76 -9.26 16.88 -9.87
CA ALA A 76 -9.95 18.15 -9.65
C ALA A 76 -9.00 19.19 -9.04
N LEU A 77 -8.21 18.79 -8.03
CA LEU A 77 -7.20 19.65 -7.43
C LEU A 77 -6.15 20.11 -8.44
N GLY A 78 -5.68 19.20 -9.29
CA GLY A 78 -4.71 19.52 -10.35
C GLY A 78 -5.28 20.52 -11.35
N LYS A 79 -6.54 20.37 -11.73
CA LYS A 79 -7.25 21.29 -12.63
C LYS A 79 -7.37 22.69 -12.00
N GLU A 80 -7.80 22.77 -10.76
CA GLU A 80 -7.92 24.04 -10.03
C GLU A 80 -6.57 24.73 -9.84
N SER A 81 -5.53 23.97 -9.48
CA SER A 81 -4.17 24.47 -9.34
C SER A 81 -3.63 25.05 -10.67
N MET A 82 -3.87 24.37 -11.78
CA MET A 82 -3.48 24.85 -13.10
C MET A 82 -4.27 26.10 -13.50
N SER A 83 -5.55 26.13 -13.23
CA SER A 83 -6.41 27.31 -13.46
C SER A 83 -5.93 28.52 -12.66
N GLU A 84 -5.58 28.32 -11.39
CA GLU A 84 -5.02 29.37 -10.55
C GLU A 84 -3.70 29.90 -11.10
N MET A 85 -2.80 29.01 -11.54
CA MET A 85 -1.53 29.38 -12.15
C MET A 85 -1.73 30.23 -13.42
N LEU A 86 -2.66 29.82 -14.30
CA LEU A 86 -2.99 30.56 -15.51
C LEU A 86 -3.59 31.94 -15.20
N MET A 87 -4.47 31.99 -14.22
CA MET A 87 -5.05 33.28 -13.77
C MET A 87 -4.00 34.21 -13.23
N LYS A 88 -3.04 33.71 -12.46
CA LYS A 88 -1.90 34.50 -11.96
C LYS A 88 -1.02 35.02 -13.11
N GLN A 89 -0.81 34.21 -14.15
CA GLN A 89 -0.09 34.67 -15.33
C GLN A 89 -0.83 35.76 -16.09
N VAL A 90 -2.15 35.60 -16.25
CA VAL A 90 -3.01 36.62 -16.87
C VAL A 90 -2.97 37.91 -16.05
N GLU A 91 -3.09 37.81 -14.73
CA GLU A 91 -2.98 38.97 -13.81
C GLU A 91 -1.63 39.67 -13.96
N THR A 92 -0.54 38.93 -14.08
CA THR A 92 0.79 39.49 -14.31
C THR A 92 0.90 40.20 -15.66
N VAL A 93 0.30 39.63 -16.72
CA VAL A 93 0.29 40.20 -18.08
C VAL A 93 -0.56 41.47 -18.15
N PHE A 94 -1.71 41.45 -17.50
CA PHE A 94 -2.61 42.60 -17.37
C PHE A 94 -2.35 43.41 -16.12
N GLY A 95 -1.21 43.10 -15.46
CA GLY A 95 -0.81 43.69 -14.20
C GLY A 95 -1.01 45.19 -14.19
N GLU A 96 -1.59 45.63 -13.11
CA GLU A 96 -1.88 47.04 -12.90
C GLU A 96 -0.64 47.90 -13.15
N PRO A 97 -0.78 48.95 -13.93
CA PRO A 97 0.28 49.95 -13.94
C PRO A 97 0.40 50.48 -12.51
N ASP A 98 1.54 50.25 -11.90
CA ASP A 98 1.88 50.87 -10.65
C ASP A 98 1.73 52.38 -10.82
N ASP A 99 0.76 52.90 -10.14
CA ASP A 99 0.66 54.34 -9.93
C ASP A 99 1.73 54.83 -8.96
#